data_75507b8ed8e6d9980bc7fa3407f9a0c6
#
_entry.id   75507b8ed8e6d9980bc7fa3407f9a0c6
#
_cell.length_a   1.000
_cell.length_b   1.000
_cell.length_c   1.000
_cell.angle_alpha   90.00
_cell.angle_beta   90.00
_cell.angle_gamma   90.00
#
_symmetry.space_group_name_H-M   'P 1'
#
loop_
_entity.id
_entity.type
_entity.pdbx_description
1 polymer ?
#
loop_
_entity_poly.entity_id
_entity_poly.type
_entity_poly.pdbx_seq_one_letter_code
_entity_poly.pdbx_strand_id
1 'polypeptide(L)'
;RDILSRLQLAYEHLPKWLQQGIMSWNKGSLELENGSRIVASSTSSSAVRGGSYNMIFLDEFAFVPTNIAEEFFSSVYPTISSGQSTKVIIVSTPNGMNMYYKLWTDAETKKNTYVPIEVHWSEVPGRDEKWKKETISNTSEAQFQKEFECEFLGSINTLIHPTKIKSIPAKNPITSNAGLDIYEKPKKDSIYVIVADVARGVQGDSSAFIVLDVSKIPYRLVGKYKNNEIKPMLFPNIIKEVALASVSYTHLRAHET
;
A
#
# COMPACT_ATOMS: atom_id res chain seq x y z
N ARG A 1 14.94 -18.48 7.06
CA ARG A 1 15.60 -19.70 7.63
C ARG A 1 14.63 -20.55 8.42
N ASP A 2 13.77 -19.98 9.22
CA ASP A 2 12.81 -20.71 10.07
C ASP A 2 11.75 -21.49 9.30
N ILE A 3 11.32 -21.02 8.13
CA ILE A 3 10.30 -21.71 7.33
C ILE A 3 10.81 -23.07 6.85
N LEU A 4 12.04 -23.16 6.34
CA LEU A 4 12.58 -24.45 5.90
C LEU A 4 12.86 -25.41 7.07
N SER A 5 13.24 -24.92 8.24
CA SER A 5 13.40 -25.77 9.42
C SER A 5 12.06 -26.31 9.93
N ARG A 6 10.97 -25.51 9.83
CA ARG A 6 9.62 -25.98 10.14
C ARG A 6 9.12 -27.02 9.12
N LEU A 7 9.45 -26.83 7.85
CA LEU A 7 9.18 -27.83 6.81
C LEU A 7 9.95 -29.13 7.08
N GLN A 8 11.19 -29.04 7.53
CA GLN A 8 11.98 -30.20 7.93
C GLN A 8 11.30 -30.97 9.07
N LEU A 9 10.92 -30.25 10.12
CA LEU A 9 10.21 -30.86 11.23
C LEU A 9 8.91 -31.54 10.77
N ALA A 10 8.13 -30.86 9.94
CA ALA A 10 6.90 -31.42 9.40
C ALA A 10 7.16 -32.68 8.57
N TYR A 11 8.19 -32.66 7.71
CA TYR A 11 8.60 -33.79 6.89
C TYR A 11 9.05 -34.99 7.76
N GLU A 12 9.87 -34.75 8.77
CA GLU A 12 10.37 -35.80 9.69
C GLU A 12 9.23 -36.48 10.50
N HIS A 13 8.13 -35.73 10.77
CA HIS A 13 6.95 -36.24 11.44
C HIS A 13 5.96 -36.97 10.52
N LEU A 14 6.15 -36.90 9.19
CA LEU A 14 5.31 -37.71 8.29
C LEU A 14 5.56 -39.20 8.49
N PRO A 15 4.52 -40.04 8.37
CA PRO A 15 4.70 -41.48 8.27
C PRO A 15 5.65 -41.82 7.11
N LYS A 16 6.51 -42.83 7.32
CA LYS A 16 7.54 -43.22 6.33
C LYS A 16 7.03 -43.46 4.93
N TRP A 17 5.83 -43.98 4.81
CA TRP A 17 5.18 -44.25 3.50
C TRP A 17 4.69 -43.00 2.78
N LEU A 18 4.60 -41.84 3.46
CA LEU A 18 4.30 -40.53 2.88
C LEU A 18 5.56 -39.70 2.59
N GLN A 19 6.72 -40.07 3.14
CA GLN A 19 7.97 -39.35 2.93
C GLN A 19 8.49 -39.66 1.51
N GLN A 20 8.54 -38.63 0.67
CA GLN A 20 9.23 -38.69 -0.61
C GLN A 20 10.74 -38.72 -0.39
N GLY A 21 11.50 -39.40 -1.25
CA GLY A 21 12.95 -39.34 -1.21
C GLY A 21 13.45 -37.90 -1.38
N ILE A 22 14.55 -37.57 -0.70
CA ILE A 22 15.17 -36.25 -0.72
C ILE A 22 16.38 -36.30 -1.63
N MET A 23 16.38 -35.51 -2.71
CA MET A 23 17.53 -35.32 -3.60
C MET A 23 18.53 -34.33 -3.02
N SER A 24 18.03 -33.22 -2.52
CA SER A 24 18.86 -32.15 -1.96
C SER A 24 18.11 -31.40 -0.87
N TRP A 25 18.78 -31.14 0.24
CA TRP A 25 18.30 -30.27 1.30
C TRP A 25 19.42 -29.36 1.79
N ASN A 26 19.24 -28.08 1.59
CA ASN A 26 20.18 -27.07 2.06
C ASN A 26 19.45 -25.92 2.78
N LYS A 27 20.20 -24.88 3.18
CA LYS A 27 19.64 -23.74 3.95
C LYS A 27 18.61 -22.89 3.17
N GLY A 28 18.53 -23.01 1.87
CA GLY A 28 17.68 -22.18 0.98
C GLY A 28 16.73 -22.99 0.12
N SER A 29 16.88 -24.31 0.01
CA SER A 29 16.03 -25.12 -0.85
C SER A 29 15.93 -26.58 -0.38
N LEU A 30 14.79 -27.18 -0.71
CA LEU A 30 14.49 -28.59 -0.62
C LEU A 30 14.09 -29.08 -2.02
N GLU A 31 14.68 -30.18 -2.46
CA GLU A 31 14.33 -30.86 -3.70
C GLU A 31 14.05 -32.34 -3.40
N LEU A 32 12.91 -32.84 -3.88
CA LEU A 32 12.43 -34.18 -3.68
C LEU A 32 12.63 -35.03 -4.94
N GLU A 33 12.70 -36.35 -4.80
CA GLU A 33 12.89 -37.30 -5.90
C GLU A 33 11.79 -37.23 -6.99
N ASN A 34 10.58 -36.78 -6.62
CA ASN A 34 9.50 -36.57 -7.59
C ASN A 34 9.64 -35.25 -8.39
N GLY A 35 10.76 -34.54 -8.28
CA GLY A 35 11.01 -33.26 -8.93
C GLY A 35 10.38 -32.04 -8.26
N SER A 36 9.66 -32.23 -7.14
CA SER A 36 9.13 -31.09 -6.38
C SER A 36 10.25 -30.31 -5.70
N ARG A 37 10.20 -28.98 -5.83
CA ARG A 37 11.22 -28.09 -5.27
C ARG A 37 10.58 -26.97 -4.47
N ILE A 38 11.10 -26.73 -3.28
CA ILE A 38 10.74 -25.60 -2.42
C ILE A 38 11.99 -24.72 -2.25
N VAL A 39 11.83 -23.43 -2.53
CA VAL A 39 12.90 -22.43 -2.37
C VAL A 39 12.44 -21.37 -1.39
N ALA A 40 13.24 -21.07 -0.39
CA ALA A 40 13.01 -19.98 0.54
C ALA A 40 14.12 -18.93 0.43
N SER A 41 13.76 -17.71 0.15
CA SER A 41 14.69 -16.58 0.06
C SER A 41 14.08 -15.33 0.66
N SER A 42 14.92 -14.34 1.00
CA SER A 42 14.42 -13.01 1.32
C SER A 42 13.81 -12.35 0.09
N THR A 43 12.79 -11.52 0.28
CA THR A 43 12.19 -10.76 -0.83
C THR A 43 13.21 -9.80 -1.41
N SER A 44 13.56 -10.01 -2.66
CA SER A 44 14.45 -9.16 -3.44
C SER A 44 14.00 -9.16 -4.89
N SER A 45 14.37 -8.15 -5.65
CA SER A 45 14.02 -8.03 -7.07
C SER A 45 14.50 -9.20 -7.94
N SER A 46 15.48 -9.96 -7.47
CA SER A 46 16.07 -11.11 -8.17
C SER A 46 15.67 -12.48 -7.61
N ALA A 47 14.96 -12.52 -6.48
CA ALA A 47 14.70 -13.75 -5.71
C ALA A 47 13.98 -14.86 -6.50
N VAL A 48 13.21 -14.52 -7.54
CA VAL A 48 12.34 -15.43 -8.29
C VAL A 48 12.65 -15.39 -9.79
N ARG A 49 13.62 -14.58 -10.23
CA ARG A 49 13.97 -14.46 -11.64
C ARG A 49 14.56 -15.78 -12.17
N GLY A 50 14.07 -16.22 -13.33
CA GLY A 50 14.56 -17.41 -14.01
C GLY A 50 14.02 -18.73 -13.50
N GLY A 51 13.13 -18.73 -12.51
CA GLY A 51 12.42 -19.92 -12.04
C GLY A 51 10.99 -20.00 -12.58
N SER A 52 10.47 -21.22 -12.76
CA SER A 52 9.04 -21.48 -12.97
C SER A 52 8.47 -22.05 -11.68
N TYR A 53 7.42 -21.43 -11.14
CA TYR A 53 6.82 -21.80 -9.86
C TYR A 53 5.32 -22.01 -10.01
N ASN A 54 4.81 -23.09 -9.41
CA ASN A 54 3.38 -23.35 -9.31
C ASN A 54 2.72 -22.58 -8.15
N MET A 55 3.51 -22.18 -7.15
CA MET A 55 3.04 -21.43 -6.00
C MET A 55 4.12 -20.44 -5.55
N ILE A 56 3.69 -19.23 -5.22
CA ILE A 56 4.51 -18.21 -4.57
C ILE A 56 3.81 -17.82 -3.27
N PHE A 57 4.55 -17.91 -2.17
CA PHE A 57 4.07 -17.52 -0.83
C PHE A 57 4.92 -16.33 -0.36
N LEU A 58 4.26 -15.21 -0.10
CA LEU A 58 4.88 -13.99 0.41
C LEU A 58 4.44 -13.80 1.86
N ASP A 59 5.38 -13.93 2.77
CA ASP A 59 5.16 -13.76 4.20
C ASP A 59 5.58 -12.36 4.62
N GLU A 60 4.83 -11.76 5.55
CA GLU A 60 5.07 -10.41 6.09
C GLU A 60 5.27 -9.34 5.00
N PHE A 61 4.48 -9.43 3.92
CA PHE A 61 4.69 -8.61 2.73
C PHE A 61 4.51 -7.10 2.98
N ALA A 62 3.67 -6.70 3.94
CA ALA A 62 3.50 -5.29 4.30
C ALA A 62 4.77 -4.65 4.91
N PHE A 63 5.74 -5.47 5.35
CA PHE A 63 7.01 -4.99 5.90
C PHE A 63 8.15 -4.90 4.87
N VAL A 64 7.88 -5.32 3.64
CA VAL A 64 8.84 -5.16 2.54
C VAL A 64 8.88 -3.69 2.13
N PRO A 65 10.08 -3.06 2.03
CA PRO A 65 10.21 -1.70 1.54
C PRO A 65 9.50 -1.49 0.20
N THR A 66 8.79 -0.38 0.03
CA THR A 66 7.91 -0.13 -1.13
C THR A 66 8.63 -0.27 -2.47
N ASN A 67 9.84 0.26 -2.58
CA ASN A 67 10.65 0.16 -3.79
C ASN A 67 10.99 -1.29 -4.14
N ILE A 68 11.29 -2.13 -3.15
CA ILE A 68 11.57 -3.56 -3.34
C ILE A 68 10.31 -4.31 -3.70
N ALA A 69 9.18 -3.99 -3.05
CA ALA A 69 7.89 -4.60 -3.33
C ALA A 69 7.44 -4.33 -4.77
N GLU A 70 7.55 -3.09 -5.25
CA GLU A 70 7.19 -2.70 -6.62
C GLU A 70 8.10 -3.38 -7.65
N GLU A 71 9.41 -3.37 -7.43
CA GLU A 71 10.37 -4.03 -8.31
C GLU A 71 10.16 -5.55 -8.35
N PHE A 72 9.88 -6.17 -7.19
CA PHE A 72 9.54 -7.58 -7.09
C PHE A 72 8.31 -7.91 -7.93
N PHE A 73 7.20 -7.19 -7.76
CA PHE A 73 5.98 -7.44 -8.52
C PHE A 73 6.18 -7.24 -10.03
N SER A 74 6.87 -6.18 -10.44
CA SER A 74 7.14 -5.94 -11.86
C SER A 74 7.99 -7.03 -12.51
N SER A 75 8.90 -7.65 -11.75
CA SER A 75 9.80 -8.70 -12.24
C SER A 75 9.21 -10.11 -12.13
N VAL A 76 8.34 -10.35 -11.16
CA VAL A 76 7.78 -11.67 -10.86
C VAL A 76 6.43 -11.90 -11.52
N TYR A 77 5.63 -10.85 -11.67
CA TYR A 77 4.28 -10.95 -12.22
C TYR A 77 4.24 -11.56 -13.64
N PRO A 78 5.17 -11.26 -14.56
CA PRO A 78 5.22 -11.93 -15.86
C PRO A 78 5.44 -13.45 -15.75
N THR A 79 6.24 -13.88 -14.78
CA THR A 79 6.50 -15.30 -14.51
C THR A 79 5.27 -16.00 -13.94
N ILE A 80 4.52 -15.32 -13.08
CA ILE A 80 3.26 -15.80 -12.51
C ILE A 80 2.19 -15.92 -13.59
N SER A 81 2.06 -14.89 -14.43
CA SER A 81 1.01 -14.82 -15.45
C SER A 81 1.22 -15.79 -16.63
N SER A 82 2.44 -16.29 -16.84
CA SER A 82 2.75 -17.28 -17.86
C SER A 82 2.30 -18.71 -17.49
N GLY A 83 2.06 -18.98 -16.22
CA GLY A 83 1.58 -20.28 -15.73
C GLY A 83 0.05 -20.32 -15.66
N GLN A 84 -0.58 -21.32 -16.27
CA GLN A 84 -2.05 -21.50 -16.24
C GLN A 84 -2.61 -21.80 -14.83
N SER A 85 -1.78 -22.20 -13.87
CA SER A 85 -2.19 -22.66 -12.54
C SER A 85 -1.36 -22.08 -11.39
N THR A 86 -0.55 -21.05 -11.62
CA THR A 86 0.28 -20.47 -10.58
C THR A 86 -0.59 -19.77 -9.53
N LYS A 87 -0.39 -20.13 -8.27
CA LYS A 87 -1.07 -19.54 -7.12
C LYS A 87 -0.14 -18.56 -6.41
N VAL A 88 -0.67 -17.40 -6.05
CA VAL A 88 0.05 -16.41 -5.22
C VAL A 88 -0.71 -16.24 -3.92
N ILE A 89 -0.03 -16.47 -2.82
CA ILE A 89 -0.55 -16.28 -1.47
C ILE A 89 0.28 -15.18 -0.82
N ILE A 90 -0.38 -14.14 -0.35
CA ILE A 90 0.24 -12.99 0.32
C ILE A 90 -0.33 -12.90 1.72
N VAL A 91 0.52 -12.99 2.72
CA VAL A 91 0.14 -12.92 4.14
C VAL A 91 0.90 -11.80 4.81
N SER A 92 0.22 -11.01 5.60
CA SER A 92 0.85 -9.99 6.44
C SER A 92 -0.14 -9.43 7.46
N THR A 93 0.36 -8.90 8.55
CA THR A 93 -0.36 -7.87 9.31
C THR A 93 -0.22 -6.52 8.59
N PRO A 94 -1.20 -5.60 8.73
CA PRO A 94 -1.13 -4.28 8.13
C PRO A 94 0.09 -3.48 8.58
N ASN A 95 0.72 -2.74 7.67
CA ASN A 95 1.84 -1.87 7.99
C ASN A 95 1.83 -0.58 7.17
N GLY A 96 0.86 0.29 7.44
CA GLY A 96 0.67 1.54 6.71
C GLY A 96 0.04 1.36 5.32
N MET A 97 -0.03 2.46 4.56
CA MET A 97 -0.67 2.52 3.23
C MET A 97 0.35 2.24 2.13
N ASN A 98 0.93 1.06 2.14
CA ASN A 98 1.93 0.58 1.20
C ASN A 98 1.32 -0.25 0.04
N MET A 99 2.16 -1.00 -0.68
CA MET A 99 1.70 -1.86 -1.76
C MET A 99 0.73 -2.95 -1.30
N TYR A 100 0.94 -3.53 -0.09
CA TYR A 100 0.02 -4.52 0.47
C TYR A 100 -1.37 -3.91 0.71
N TYR A 101 -1.44 -2.70 1.27
CA TYR A 101 -2.69 -1.95 1.41
C TYR A 101 -3.40 -1.74 0.06
N LYS A 102 -2.64 -1.36 -0.98
CA LYS A 102 -3.20 -1.21 -2.33
C LYS A 102 -3.76 -2.51 -2.87
N LEU A 103 -3.02 -3.62 -2.76
CA LEU A 103 -3.48 -4.94 -3.20
C LEU A 103 -4.74 -5.37 -2.46
N TRP A 104 -4.81 -5.11 -1.16
CA TRP A 104 -5.95 -5.40 -0.31
C TRP A 104 -7.19 -4.60 -0.72
N THR A 105 -7.09 -3.28 -0.80
CA THR A 105 -8.22 -2.41 -1.17
C THR A 105 -8.69 -2.64 -2.61
N ASP A 106 -7.78 -2.97 -3.52
CA ASP A 106 -8.12 -3.36 -4.89
C ASP A 106 -8.84 -4.72 -4.92
N ALA A 107 -8.54 -5.64 -4.01
CA ALA A 107 -9.24 -6.91 -3.86
C ALA A 107 -10.66 -6.72 -3.30
N GLU A 108 -10.80 -5.94 -2.22
CA GLU A 108 -12.11 -5.61 -1.64
C GLU A 108 -13.04 -4.92 -2.65
N THR A 109 -12.48 -4.02 -3.47
CA THR A 109 -13.22 -3.30 -4.52
C THR A 109 -13.31 -4.06 -5.85
N LYS A 110 -12.85 -5.32 -5.91
CA LYS A 110 -12.85 -6.18 -7.09
C LYS A 110 -12.12 -5.60 -8.30
N LYS A 111 -11.10 -4.78 -8.08
CA LYS A 111 -10.23 -4.23 -9.12
C LYS A 111 -9.10 -5.19 -9.50
N ASN A 112 -8.81 -6.17 -8.66
CA ASN A 112 -7.90 -7.26 -8.95
C ASN A 112 -8.59 -8.61 -8.70
N THR A 113 -7.89 -9.72 -8.96
CA THR A 113 -8.43 -11.09 -8.85
C THR A 113 -8.10 -11.77 -7.53
N TYR A 114 -7.45 -11.07 -6.60
CA TYR A 114 -7.16 -11.63 -5.28
C TYR A 114 -8.45 -11.77 -4.46
N VAL A 115 -8.47 -12.81 -3.62
CA VAL A 115 -9.55 -13.05 -2.65
C VAL A 115 -9.04 -12.59 -1.29
N PRO A 116 -9.58 -11.50 -0.71
CA PRO A 116 -9.16 -11.04 0.61
C PRO A 116 -9.72 -11.99 1.68
N ILE A 117 -8.86 -12.41 2.61
CA ILE A 117 -9.21 -13.20 3.78
C ILE A 117 -8.64 -12.48 4.99
N GLU A 118 -9.52 -11.99 5.86
CA GLU A 118 -9.15 -11.36 7.13
C GLU A 118 -9.45 -12.33 8.27
N VAL A 119 -8.58 -12.38 9.26
CA VAL A 119 -8.77 -13.14 10.49
C VAL A 119 -8.64 -12.19 11.67
N HIS A 120 -9.77 -11.71 12.14
CA HIS A 120 -9.83 -10.83 13.31
C HIS A 120 -9.55 -11.62 14.59
N TRP A 121 -8.95 -10.98 15.60
CA TRP A 121 -8.57 -11.64 16.85
C TRP A 121 -9.73 -12.38 17.53
N SER A 122 -10.95 -11.86 17.45
CA SER A 122 -12.14 -12.47 18.05
C SER A 122 -12.57 -13.78 17.40
N GLU A 123 -12.07 -14.10 16.21
CA GLU A 123 -12.32 -15.36 15.50
C GLU A 123 -11.36 -16.46 15.96
N VAL A 124 -10.31 -16.11 16.70
CA VAL A 124 -9.30 -17.06 17.16
C VAL A 124 -9.74 -17.69 18.47
N PRO A 125 -9.89 -19.01 18.56
CA PRO A 125 -10.30 -19.69 19.78
C PRO A 125 -9.40 -19.34 20.98
N GLY A 126 -10.00 -19.06 22.12
CA GLY A 126 -9.30 -18.72 23.36
C GLY A 126 -8.90 -17.26 23.51
N ARG A 127 -9.25 -16.39 22.55
CA ARG A 127 -9.07 -14.95 22.64
C ARG A 127 -10.40 -14.29 23.00
N ASP A 128 -10.48 -13.68 24.20
CA ASP A 128 -11.63 -12.98 24.73
C ASP A 128 -11.31 -11.53 25.11
N GLU A 129 -12.26 -10.80 25.63
CA GLU A 129 -12.09 -9.40 26.06
C GLU A 129 -11.04 -9.26 27.20
N LYS A 130 -10.84 -10.30 28.02
CA LYS A 130 -9.80 -10.30 29.03
C LYS A 130 -8.44 -10.37 28.38
N TRP A 131 -8.26 -11.30 27.43
CA TRP A 131 -7.05 -11.42 26.63
C TRP A 131 -6.73 -10.12 25.88
N LYS A 132 -7.76 -9.45 25.30
CA LYS A 132 -7.60 -8.15 24.61
C LYS A 132 -7.02 -7.10 25.57
N LYS A 133 -7.64 -6.92 26.73
CA LYS A 133 -7.19 -5.93 27.73
C LYS A 133 -5.78 -6.20 28.21
N GLU A 134 -5.44 -7.45 28.47
CA GLU A 134 -4.08 -7.85 28.88
C GLU A 134 -3.06 -7.59 27.78
N THR A 135 -3.40 -7.90 26.52
CA THR A 135 -2.52 -7.66 25.38
C THR A 135 -2.28 -6.18 25.15
N ILE A 136 -3.32 -5.34 25.19
CA ILE A 136 -3.19 -3.88 25.07
C ILE A 136 -2.33 -3.32 26.21
N SER A 137 -2.53 -3.78 27.43
CA SER A 137 -1.75 -3.32 28.60
C SER A 137 -0.25 -3.67 28.47
N ASN A 138 0.07 -4.78 27.84
CA ASN A 138 1.45 -5.24 27.65
C ASN A 138 2.12 -4.68 26.38
N THR A 139 1.34 -4.07 25.49
CA THR A 139 1.83 -3.51 24.21
C THR A 139 1.38 -2.06 24.07
N SER A 140 0.42 -1.82 23.21
CA SER A 140 -0.28 -0.54 23.07
C SER A 140 -1.56 -0.75 22.26
N GLU A 141 -2.52 0.18 22.38
CA GLU A 141 -3.73 0.18 21.57
C GLU A 141 -3.41 0.19 20.06
N ALA A 142 -2.48 1.02 19.62
CA ALA A 142 -2.09 1.12 18.21
C ALA A 142 -1.46 -0.19 17.69
N GLN A 143 -0.66 -0.87 18.52
CA GLN A 143 -0.10 -2.15 18.15
C GLN A 143 -1.17 -3.23 18.10
N PHE A 144 -2.11 -3.22 19.04
CA PHE A 144 -3.24 -4.15 19.05
C PHE A 144 -4.10 -4.01 17.80
N GLN A 145 -4.47 -2.77 17.44
CA GLN A 145 -5.25 -2.49 16.23
C GLN A 145 -4.56 -3.00 14.96
N LYS A 146 -3.24 -2.82 14.86
CA LYS A 146 -2.45 -3.27 13.72
C LYS A 146 -2.34 -4.80 13.64
N GLU A 147 -1.95 -5.44 14.75
CA GLU A 147 -1.57 -6.85 14.75
C GLU A 147 -2.78 -7.79 14.90
N PHE A 148 -3.85 -7.34 15.53
CA PHE A 148 -4.95 -8.20 15.93
C PHE A 148 -6.33 -7.74 15.41
N GLU A 149 -6.55 -6.44 15.22
CA GLU A 149 -7.75 -5.91 14.58
C GLU A 149 -7.58 -5.70 13.06
N CYS A 150 -6.41 -6.07 12.53
CA CYS A 150 -6.08 -6.00 11.10
C CYS A 150 -6.28 -4.59 10.50
N GLU A 151 -6.18 -3.54 11.32
CA GLU A 151 -6.39 -2.18 10.84
C GLU A 151 -5.17 -1.63 10.11
N PHE A 152 -5.39 -1.16 8.87
CA PHE A 152 -4.39 -0.36 8.17
C PHE A 152 -4.31 1.04 8.79
N LEU A 153 -3.58 1.12 9.88
CA LEU A 153 -3.24 2.41 10.46
C LEU A 153 -2.28 3.10 9.49
N GLY A 154 -2.56 4.34 9.13
CA GLY A 154 -1.58 5.20 8.45
C GLY A 154 -0.30 5.29 9.29
N SER A 155 0.76 5.88 8.76
CA SER A 155 2.03 6.05 9.48
C SER A 155 1.76 6.54 10.93
N ILE A 156 2.33 5.86 11.92
CA ILE A 156 2.19 6.20 13.35
C ILE A 156 2.64 7.64 13.64
N ASN A 157 3.49 8.21 12.77
CA ASN A 157 4.01 9.56 12.87
C ASN A 157 3.27 10.58 11.98
N THR A 158 2.01 10.36 11.61
CA THR A 158 1.23 11.36 10.90
C THR A 158 0.72 12.44 11.85
N LEU A 159 0.73 13.69 11.38
CA LEU A 159 0.20 14.84 12.13
C LEU A 159 -1.29 14.65 12.51
N ILE A 160 -2.03 13.92 11.70
CA ILE A 160 -3.45 13.63 11.92
C ILE A 160 -3.62 12.12 12.12
N HIS A 161 -4.29 11.73 13.19
CA HIS A 161 -4.54 10.33 13.48
C HIS A 161 -5.30 9.65 12.32
N PRO A 162 -4.89 8.45 11.87
CA PRO A 162 -5.47 7.79 10.69
C PRO A 162 -7.00 7.59 10.76
N THR A 163 -7.54 7.30 11.94
CA THR A 163 -8.99 7.16 12.13
C THR A 163 -9.74 8.46 11.81
N LYS A 164 -9.14 9.61 12.11
CA LYS A 164 -9.71 10.91 11.74
C LYS A 164 -9.63 11.15 10.24
N ILE A 165 -8.55 10.72 9.58
CA ILE A 165 -8.43 10.79 8.13
C ILE A 165 -9.50 9.91 7.45
N LYS A 166 -9.70 8.68 7.93
CA LYS A 166 -10.76 7.78 7.45
C LYS A 166 -12.17 8.35 7.64
N SER A 167 -12.41 9.13 8.69
CA SER A 167 -13.72 9.74 8.97
C SER A 167 -14.02 10.98 8.11
N ILE A 168 -13.05 11.50 7.35
CA ILE A 168 -13.27 12.63 6.43
C ILE A 168 -14.05 12.13 5.23
N PRO A 169 -15.26 12.63 4.98
CA PRO A 169 -16.07 12.18 3.85
C PRO A 169 -15.37 12.53 2.53
N ALA A 170 -15.17 11.53 1.67
CA ALA A 170 -14.65 11.73 0.34
C ALA A 170 -15.70 12.47 -0.52
N LYS A 171 -15.28 13.54 -1.20
CA LYS A 171 -16.09 14.27 -2.16
C LYS A 171 -15.57 14.01 -3.56
N ASN A 172 -16.43 13.58 -4.46
CA ASN A 172 -16.06 13.41 -5.87
C ASN A 172 -15.88 14.78 -6.55
N PRO A 173 -14.86 14.96 -7.39
CA PRO A 173 -14.70 16.18 -8.16
C PRO A 173 -15.82 16.30 -9.22
N ILE A 174 -16.21 17.53 -9.53
CA ILE A 174 -17.13 17.84 -10.66
C ILE A 174 -16.42 17.59 -12.00
N THR A 175 -15.11 17.88 -12.04
CA THR A 175 -14.26 17.67 -13.21
C THR A 175 -12.89 17.18 -12.73
N SER A 176 -12.36 16.17 -13.44
CA SER A 176 -11.02 15.65 -13.22
C SER A 176 -10.30 15.53 -14.56
N ASN A 177 -9.16 16.21 -14.72
CA ASN A 177 -8.37 16.18 -15.94
C ASN A 177 -6.89 16.42 -15.64
N ALA A 178 -6.02 15.56 -16.17
CA ALA A 178 -4.56 15.66 -16.10
C ALA A 178 -4.00 15.98 -14.70
N GLY A 179 -4.60 15.39 -13.65
CA GLY A 179 -4.18 15.61 -12.27
C GLY A 179 -4.84 16.79 -11.57
N LEU A 180 -5.67 17.58 -12.29
CA LEU A 180 -6.45 18.68 -11.74
C LEU A 180 -7.89 18.22 -11.44
N ASP A 181 -8.27 18.22 -10.17
CA ASP A 181 -9.61 17.94 -9.70
C ASP A 181 -10.29 19.25 -9.25
N ILE A 182 -11.47 19.53 -9.77
CA ILE A 182 -12.29 20.68 -9.40
C ILE A 182 -13.52 20.19 -8.65
N TYR A 183 -13.75 20.70 -7.46
CA TYR A 183 -14.86 20.32 -6.58
C TYR A 183 -16.01 21.34 -6.58
N GLU A 184 -15.71 22.61 -6.85
CA GLU A 184 -16.71 23.68 -6.97
C GLU A 184 -16.30 24.63 -8.10
N LYS A 185 -17.27 25.11 -8.88
CA LYS A 185 -17.02 26.14 -9.89
C LYS A 185 -16.66 27.48 -9.23
N PRO A 186 -15.78 28.27 -9.82
CA PRO A 186 -15.46 29.60 -9.33
C PRO A 186 -16.72 30.46 -9.19
N LYS A 187 -16.81 31.25 -8.14
CA LYS A 187 -17.90 32.19 -7.86
C LYS A 187 -17.40 33.62 -8.01
N LYS A 188 -18.23 34.46 -8.60
CA LYS A 188 -17.97 35.90 -8.66
C LYS A 188 -17.92 36.43 -7.21
N ASP A 189 -17.01 37.32 -6.92
CA ASP A 189 -16.82 37.99 -5.64
C ASP A 189 -16.31 37.04 -4.48
N SER A 190 -15.81 35.85 -4.82
CA SER A 190 -15.11 34.99 -3.87
C SER A 190 -13.59 35.25 -3.92
N ILE A 191 -12.95 35.06 -2.77
CA ILE A 191 -11.50 35.17 -2.60
C ILE A 191 -10.92 33.76 -2.58
N TYR A 192 -9.98 33.50 -3.49
CA TYR A 192 -9.32 32.20 -3.59
C TYR A 192 -7.84 32.31 -3.24
N VAL A 193 -7.31 31.29 -2.55
CA VAL A 193 -5.89 31.16 -2.23
C VAL A 193 -5.40 29.84 -2.83
N ILE A 194 -4.28 29.88 -3.52
CA ILE A 194 -3.58 28.70 -4.03
C ILE A 194 -2.35 28.48 -3.15
N VAL A 195 -2.24 27.28 -2.59
CA VAL A 195 -1.06 26.82 -1.85
C VAL A 195 -0.41 25.71 -2.65
N ALA A 196 0.85 25.90 -3.02
CA ALA A 196 1.57 25.01 -3.91
C ALA A 196 2.85 24.48 -3.26
N ASP A 197 3.16 23.21 -3.53
CA ASP A 197 4.38 22.51 -3.22
C ASP A 197 4.98 21.92 -4.50
N VAL A 198 6.27 22.13 -4.72
CA VAL A 198 6.95 21.83 -5.99
C VAL A 198 7.91 20.67 -5.79
N ALA A 199 7.76 19.62 -6.59
CA ALA A 199 8.68 18.49 -6.66
C ALA A 199 9.54 18.52 -7.93
N ARG A 200 10.57 17.67 -7.98
CA ARG A 200 11.54 17.63 -9.09
C ARG A 200 11.00 17.06 -10.41
N GLY A 201 9.84 16.41 -10.42
CA GLY A 201 9.21 15.84 -11.63
C GLY A 201 9.94 14.62 -12.19
N VAL A 202 10.54 13.80 -11.33
CA VAL A 202 11.32 12.59 -11.67
C VAL A 202 10.65 11.30 -11.19
N GLN A 203 9.32 11.27 -11.21
CA GLN A 203 8.49 10.13 -10.77
C GLN A 203 8.60 9.73 -9.29
N GLY A 204 9.28 10.54 -8.46
CA GLY A 204 9.31 10.39 -7.01
C GLY A 204 8.16 11.18 -6.37
N ASP A 205 8.51 12.30 -5.73
CA ASP A 205 7.54 13.22 -5.12
C ASP A 205 6.69 13.93 -6.18
N SER A 206 5.47 14.29 -5.81
CA SER A 206 4.53 14.98 -6.70
C SER A 206 4.56 16.49 -6.48
N SER A 207 4.62 17.27 -7.55
CA SER A 207 4.21 18.68 -7.50
C SER A 207 2.71 18.75 -7.28
N ALA A 208 2.29 19.53 -6.29
CA ALA A 208 0.89 19.63 -5.90
C ALA A 208 0.50 21.06 -5.55
N PHE A 209 -0.77 21.40 -5.75
CA PHE A 209 -1.37 22.59 -5.17
C PHE A 209 -2.82 22.33 -4.78
N ILE A 210 -3.32 23.15 -3.87
CA ILE A 210 -4.72 23.22 -3.51
C ILE A 210 -5.26 24.63 -3.73
N VAL A 211 -6.54 24.70 -4.09
CA VAL A 211 -7.28 25.96 -4.22
C VAL A 211 -8.32 26.02 -3.12
N LEU A 212 -8.25 27.04 -2.30
CA LEU A 212 -9.15 27.27 -1.17
C LEU A 212 -10.01 28.50 -1.44
N ASP A 213 -11.32 28.39 -1.25
CA ASP A 213 -12.23 29.54 -1.10
C ASP A 213 -12.14 30.01 0.35
N VAL A 214 -11.56 31.16 0.56
CA VAL A 214 -11.35 31.77 1.87
C VAL A 214 -12.32 32.90 2.19
N SER A 215 -13.35 33.08 1.37
CA SER A 215 -14.35 34.13 1.52
C SER A 215 -15.13 34.04 2.84
N LYS A 216 -15.29 32.83 3.38
CA LYS A 216 -16.02 32.54 4.64
C LYS A 216 -15.34 31.43 5.41
N ILE A 217 -15.46 31.46 6.73
CA ILE A 217 -15.04 30.36 7.61
C ILE A 217 -16.21 29.39 7.80
N PRO A 218 -15.99 28.06 7.71
CA PRO A 218 -14.75 27.38 7.41
C PRO A 218 -14.32 27.52 5.94
N TYR A 219 -13.02 27.58 5.68
CA TYR A 219 -12.46 27.60 4.32
C TYR A 219 -12.82 26.30 3.60
N ARG A 220 -13.03 26.39 2.28
CA ARG A 220 -13.45 25.24 1.46
C ARG A 220 -12.43 24.91 0.40
N LEU A 221 -12.07 23.61 0.33
CA LEU A 221 -11.27 23.09 -0.77
C LEU A 221 -12.13 23.04 -2.03
N VAL A 222 -11.79 23.82 -3.04
CA VAL A 222 -12.54 23.92 -4.30
C VAL A 222 -11.80 23.31 -5.48
N GLY A 223 -10.47 23.12 -5.37
CA GLY A 223 -9.67 22.46 -6.38
C GLY A 223 -8.38 21.88 -5.79
N LYS A 224 -7.85 20.85 -6.42
CA LYS A 224 -6.52 20.31 -6.13
C LYS A 224 -5.86 19.85 -7.41
N TYR A 225 -4.54 19.91 -7.43
CA TYR A 225 -3.69 19.37 -8.48
C TYR A 225 -2.63 18.49 -7.88
N LYS A 226 -2.30 17.38 -8.54
CA LYS A 226 -1.21 16.50 -8.16
C LYS A 226 -0.64 15.81 -9.40
N ASN A 227 0.69 15.92 -9.60
CA ASN A 227 1.39 15.27 -10.71
C ASN A 227 2.87 15.05 -10.32
N ASN A 228 3.40 13.86 -10.56
CA ASN A 228 4.80 13.50 -10.26
C ASN A 228 5.73 13.50 -11.48
N GLU A 229 5.21 13.83 -12.67
CA GLU A 229 5.95 13.87 -13.93
C GLU A 229 6.19 15.30 -14.43
N ILE A 230 5.42 16.27 -13.91
CA ILE A 230 5.53 17.65 -14.36
C ILE A 230 6.88 18.25 -13.98
N LYS A 231 7.57 18.80 -14.97
CA LYS A 231 8.82 19.52 -14.73
C LYS A 231 8.56 20.81 -13.94
N PRO A 232 9.42 21.18 -12.98
CA PRO A 232 9.25 22.39 -12.15
C PRO A 232 9.03 23.67 -12.96
N MET A 233 9.67 23.79 -14.10
CA MET A 233 9.53 24.97 -14.99
C MET A 233 8.12 25.11 -15.64
N LEU A 234 7.39 24.00 -15.78
CA LEU A 234 6.03 24.00 -16.38
C LEU A 234 4.94 24.16 -15.33
N PHE A 235 5.23 23.81 -14.08
CA PHE A 235 4.25 23.85 -13.00
C PHE A 235 3.65 25.24 -12.75
N PRO A 236 4.40 26.38 -12.79
CA PRO A 236 3.85 27.71 -12.63
C PRO A 236 2.81 28.06 -13.71
N ASN A 237 2.92 27.51 -14.92
CA ASN A 237 1.96 27.78 -15.99
C ASN A 237 0.58 27.17 -15.65
N ILE A 238 0.55 25.95 -15.08
CA ILE A 238 -0.70 25.32 -14.63
C ILE A 238 -1.32 26.13 -13.48
N ILE A 239 -0.50 26.56 -12.52
CA ILE A 239 -0.98 27.44 -11.43
C ILE A 239 -1.60 28.72 -11.99
N LYS A 240 -0.92 29.35 -12.98
CA LYS A 240 -1.41 30.57 -13.63
C LYS A 240 -2.75 30.34 -14.35
N GLU A 241 -2.88 29.27 -15.10
CA GLU A 241 -4.12 28.91 -15.79
C GLU A 241 -5.29 28.73 -14.81
N VAL A 242 -5.06 27.98 -13.74
CA VAL A 242 -6.07 27.77 -12.70
C VAL A 242 -6.39 29.06 -11.96
N ALA A 243 -5.40 29.88 -11.67
CA ALA A 243 -5.59 31.19 -11.05
C ALA A 243 -6.44 32.12 -11.91
N LEU A 244 -6.16 32.20 -13.22
CA LEU A 244 -6.94 32.99 -14.18
C LEU A 244 -8.36 32.46 -14.36
N ALA A 245 -8.54 31.13 -14.37
CA ALA A 245 -9.86 30.50 -14.46
C ALA A 245 -10.70 30.73 -13.19
N SER A 246 -10.04 30.89 -12.03
CA SER A 246 -10.69 31.12 -10.74
C SER A 246 -11.09 32.59 -10.50
N VAL A 247 -10.62 33.48 -11.36
CA VAL A 247 -10.79 34.96 -11.44
C VAL A 247 -11.31 35.69 -10.23
N SER A 248 -10.48 36.43 -9.67
CA SER A 248 -10.40 37.87 -9.43
C SER A 248 -9.43 38.24 -8.36
N TYR A 249 -8.40 37.92 -8.12
CA TYR A 249 -7.34 38.23 -7.13
C TYR A 249 -6.86 37.04 -6.33
N THR A 250 -5.83 36.43 -6.87
CA THR A 250 -5.08 35.36 -6.20
C THR A 250 -3.81 35.97 -5.59
N HIS A 251 -3.65 35.85 -4.29
CA HIS A 251 -2.34 36.03 -3.67
C HIS A 251 -1.59 34.71 -3.72
N LEU A 252 -0.53 34.65 -4.52
CA LEU A 252 0.43 33.53 -4.54
C LEU A 252 1.43 33.73 -3.40
N ARG A 253 1.48 32.79 -2.47
CA ARG A 253 2.63 32.61 -1.56
C ARG A 253 3.27 31.27 -1.85
N ALA A 254 4.53 31.28 -2.27
CA ALA A 254 5.41 30.11 -2.27
C ALA A 254 6.09 30.01 -0.91
N HIS A 255 6.05 28.85 -0.26
CA HIS A 255 6.95 28.53 0.83
C HIS A 255 8.22 27.95 0.20
N GLU A 256 9.32 28.68 0.34
CA GLU A 256 10.65 28.13 0.11
C GLU A 256 11.03 27.31 1.36
N THR A 257 11.27 26.03 1.19
CA THR A 257 11.94 25.14 2.16
C THR A 257 13.36 24.90 1.72
#